data_e74f2ba51971754f8d7fae44738793c0
#
_entry.id   e74f2ba51971754f8d7fae44738793c0
#
_cell.length_a   1.000
_cell.length_b   1.000
_cell.length_c   1.000
_cell.angle_alpha   90.00
_cell.angle_beta   90.00
_cell.angle_gamma   90.00
#
_symmetry.space_group_name_H-M   'P 1'
#
loop_
_entity.id
_entity.type
_entity.pdbx_description
1 polymer ?
#
loop_
_entity_poly.entity_id
_entity_poly.type
_entity_poly.pdbx_seq_one_letter_code
_entity_poly.pdbx_strand_id
1 'polypeptide(L)'
;MTRPTITAYDWVPDFAKGQVRDLRVRWALEEVGQPYHVRYLDQGSQKAPPHRAIQPFGQVPTYEDGELKLFESGAIVLHIAERHGKLLPADPAARARAIEWMFAALNTVEPPISDHAIATLFEADKPWSKPRLPAVRARIDERLGELSDRLGESEWLDGEFSAGDLLMIAVLRILDRTNILETYPNLAAYVARGTARPAFTKALADQLAGFTGSPPPQIVAWLEKMTTGQAQMEGAIQ
;
A
#
# COMPACT_ATOMS: atom_id res chain seq x y z
N MET A 1 -14.29 -17.93 16.78
CA MET A 1 -14.01 -16.52 16.42
C MET A 1 -14.81 -16.19 15.17
N THR A 2 -15.43 -15.02 15.12
CA THR A 2 -16.09 -14.50 13.93
C THR A 2 -15.07 -14.26 12.80
N ARG A 3 -15.48 -14.37 11.54
CA ARG A 3 -14.63 -14.00 10.42
C ARG A 3 -14.91 -12.54 10.08
N PRO A 4 -13.95 -11.63 10.26
CA PRO A 4 -14.15 -10.24 9.87
C PRO A 4 -14.33 -10.12 8.35
N THR A 5 -14.97 -9.04 7.92
CA THR A 5 -15.14 -8.69 6.52
C THR A 5 -14.31 -7.46 6.21
N ILE A 6 -13.53 -7.50 5.14
CA ILE A 6 -12.83 -6.34 4.58
C ILE A 6 -13.44 -5.93 3.24
N THR A 7 -13.30 -4.67 2.85
CA THR A 7 -13.68 -4.24 1.49
C THR A 7 -12.45 -4.12 0.59
N ALA A 8 -12.62 -4.48 -0.68
CA ALA A 8 -11.64 -4.37 -1.74
C ALA A 8 -12.33 -3.98 -3.05
N TYR A 9 -11.57 -3.55 -4.05
CA TYR A 9 -12.10 -3.39 -5.41
C TYR A 9 -12.16 -4.73 -6.14
N ASP A 10 -13.16 -4.91 -6.99
CA ASP A 10 -13.27 -6.03 -7.92
C ASP A 10 -12.46 -5.81 -9.21
N TRP A 11 -12.07 -4.57 -9.48
CA TRP A 11 -11.25 -4.18 -10.61
C TRP A 11 -10.38 -2.96 -10.29
N VAL A 12 -9.13 -2.97 -10.77
CA VAL A 12 -8.22 -1.81 -10.82
C VAL A 12 -7.36 -1.90 -12.09
N PRO A 13 -6.81 -0.77 -12.59
CA PRO A 13 -5.81 -0.80 -13.67
C PRO A 13 -4.61 -1.68 -13.31
N ASP A 14 -3.94 -2.24 -14.32
CA ASP A 14 -2.83 -3.19 -14.11
C ASP A 14 -1.70 -2.60 -13.27
N PHE A 15 -1.42 -1.31 -13.40
CA PHE A 15 -0.41 -0.64 -12.57
C PHE A 15 -0.77 -0.58 -11.08
N ALA A 16 -2.04 -0.70 -10.72
CA ALA A 16 -2.50 -0.67 -9.33
C ALA A 16 -2.66 -2.07 -8.71
N LYS A 17 -2.62 -3.13 -9.52
CA LYS A 17 -2.68 -4.51 -9.01
C LYS A 17 -1.50 -4.81 -8.11
N GLY A 18 -1.76 -5.35 -6.92
CA GLY A 18 -0.76 -5.59 -5.89
C GLY A 18 -0.33 -4.33 -5.11
N GLN A 19 -0.97 -3.16 -5.37
CA GLN A 19 -0.66 -1.89 -4.68
C GLN A 19 -1.86 -1.32 -3.92
N VAL A 20 -3.07 -1.86 -4.08
CA VAL A 20 -4.25 -1.38 -3.36
C VAL A 20 -4.11 -1.67 -1.87
N ARG A 21 -4.50 -0.70 -1.03
CA ARG A 21 -4.22 -0.72 0.41
C ARG A 21 -4.90 -1.85 1.20
N ASP A 22 -5.90 -2.53 0.63
CA ASP A 22 -6.45 -3.75 1.23
C ASP A 22 -5.40 -4.87 1.34
N LEU A 23 -4.34 -4.86 0.53
CA LEU A 23 -3.22 -5.78 0.66
C LEU A 23 -2.55 -5.71 2.04
N ARG A 24 -2.43 -4.51 2.63
CA ARG A 24 -1.86 -4.32 3.97
C ARG A 24 -2.68 -5.08 5.03
N VAL A 25 -4.00 -4.99 4.91
CA VAL A 25 -4.93 -5.65 5.84
C VAL A 25 -4.97 -7.16 5.61
N ARG A 26 -4.99 -7.61 4.34
CA ARG A 26 -4.89 -9.04 3.99
C ARG A 26 -3.61 -9.64 4.56
N TRP A 27 -2.47 -8.97 4.35
CA TRP A 27 -1.19 -9.44 4.86
C TRP A 27 -1.19 -9.56 6.39
N ALA A 28 -1.70 -8.56 7.11
CA ALA A 28 -1.82 -8.64 8.56
C ALA A 28 -2.70 -9.81 9.03
N LEU A 29 -3.84 -10.05 8.37
CA LEU A 29 -4.75 -11.17 8.67
C LEU A 29 -4.07 -12.52 8.41
N GLU A 30 -3.32 -12.66 7.32
CA GLU A 30 -2.55 -13.88 7.02
C GLU A 30 -1.40 -14.10 8.02
N GLU A 31 -0.67 -13.07 8.45
CA GLU A 31 0.39 -13.19 9.47
C GLU A 31 -0.15 -13.70 10.81
N VAL A 32 -1.34 -13.27 11.18
CA VAL A 32 -1.96 -13.73 12.44
C VAL A 32 -2.71 -15.05 12.28
N GLY A 33 -2.94 -15.51 11.05
CA GLY A 33 -3.70 -16.73 10.75
C GLY A 33 -5.21 -16.57 10.93
N GLN A 34 -5.76 -15.35 10.79
CA GLN A 34 -7.19 -15.06 10.94
C GLN A 34 -7.90 -15.15 9.59
N PRO A 35 -8.80 -16.13 9.38
CA PRO A 35 -9.66 -16.18 8.19
C PRO A 35 -10.60 -14.98 8.13
N TYR A 36 -10.85 -14.47 6.92
CA TYR A 36 -11.68 -13.30 6.67
C TYR A 36 -12.55 -13.46 5.42
N HIS A 37 -13.56 -12.60 5.29
CA HIS A 37 -14.35 -12.44 4.08
C HIS A 37 -13.96 -11.15 3.36
N VAL A 38 -14.17 -11.12 2.05
CA VAL A 38 -13.94 -9.93 1.23
C VAL A 38 -15.26 -9.52 0.59
N ARG A 39 -15.68 -8.28 0.85
CA ARG A 39 -16.75 -7.63 0.10
C ARG A 39 -16.15 -6.78 -1.00
N TYR A 40 -16.33 -7.22 -2.24
CA TYR A 40 -15.84 -6.51 -3.41
C TYR A 40 -16.77 -5.35 -3.77
N LEU A 41 -16.16 -4.24 -4.18
CA LEU A 41 -16.84 -3.03 -4.66
C LEU A 41 -16.40 -2.76 -6.09
N ASP A 42 -17.35 -2.46 -6.97
CA ASP A 42 -17.06 -1.88 -8.26
C ASP A 42 -16.57 -0.43 -8.12
N GLN A 43 -15.89 0.08 -9.14
CA GLN A 43 -15.38 1.46 -9.15
C GLN A 43 -16.55 2.46 -9.15
N GLY A 44 -16.64 3.25 -8.10
CA GLY A 44 -17.71 4.20 -7.85
C GLY A 44 -18.51 3.87 -6.59
N SER A 45 -18.78 2.60 -6.30
CA SER A 45 -19.53 2.16 -5.11
C SER A 45 -18.87 2.58 -3.79
N GLN A 46 -17.55 2.78 -3.76
CA GLN A 46 -16.86 3.31 -2.58
C GLN A 46 -17.29 4.77 -2.25
N LYS A 47 -17.90 5.48 -3.19
CA LYS A 47 -18.46 6.83 -2.98
C LYS A 47 -19.93 6.82 -2.60
N ALA A 48 -20.60 5.68 -2.66
CA ALA A 48 -22.02 5.55 -2.32
C ALA A 48 -22.28 5.69 -0.80
N PRO A 49 -23.47 6.20 -0.39
CA PRO A 49 -23.79 6.43 1.02
C PRO A 49 -23.60 5.22 1.94
N PRO A 50 -23.93 3.97 1.56
CA PRO A 50 -23.72 2.82 2.45
C PRO A 50 -22.26 2.58 2.81
N HIS A 51 -21.34 2.76 1.86
CA HIS A 51 -19.91 2.64 2.12
C HIS A 51 -19.38 3.84 2.89
N ARG A 52 -19.79 5.06 2.52
CA ARG A 52 -19.39 6.29 3.22
C ARG A 52 -19.84 6.37 4.67
N ALA A 53 -20.87 5.64 5.06
CA ALA A 53 -21.27 5.52 6.45
C ALA A 53 -20.20 4.82 7.32
N ILE A 54 -19.32 4.02 6.70
CA ILE A 54 -18.22 3.32 7.36
C ILE A 54 -16.90 4.04 7.09
N GLN A 55 -16.64 4.42 5.83
CA GLN A 55 -15.42 5.07 5.38
C GLN A 55 -15.76 6.45 4.79
N PRO A 56 -15.69 7.54 5.56
CA PRO A 56 -16.20 8.86 5.18
C PRO A 56 -15.51 9.47 3.95
N PHE A 57 -14.26 9.06 3.67
CA PHE A 57 -13.48 9.54 2.53
C PHE A 57 -13.78 8.75 1.24
N GLY A 58 -14.59 7.67 1.33
CA GLY A 58 -14.96 6.83 0.19
C GLY A 58 -13.76 6.14 -0.43
N GLN A 59 -13.02 5.39 0.37
CA GLN A 59 -11.84 4.61 0.01
C GLN A 59 -12.00 3.15 0.47
N VAL A 60 -11.09 2.29 0.06
CA VAL A 60 -10.92 0.92 0.58
C VAL A 60 -9.53 0.83 1.24
N PRO A 61 -9.32 -0.06 2.22
CA PRO A 61 -10.30 -0.99 2.79
C PRO A 61 -11.13 -0.38 3.93
N THR A 62 -12.24 -1.05 4.26
CA THR A 62 -12.85 -1.05 5.58
C THR A 62 -12.65 -2.41 6.24
N TYR A 63 -12.86 -2.48 7.54
CA TYR A 63 -12.85 -3.71 8.34
C TYR A 63 -14.09 -3.74 9.22
N GLU A 64 -14.81 -4.86 9.24
CA GLU A 64 -16.03 -5.06 10.01
C GLU A 64 -15.97 -6.39 10.77
N ASP A 65 -16.16 -6.36 12.09
CA ASP A 65 -16.23 -7.55 12.95
C ASP A 65 -17.28 -7.33 14.04
N GLY A 66 -18.45 -7.92 13.84
CA GLY A 66 -19.63 -7.64 14.67
C GLY A 66 -20.03 -6.18 14.55
N GLU A 67 -20.12 -5.50 15.69
CA GLU A 67 -20.47 -4.08 15.76
C GLU A 67 -19.28 -3.15 15.45
N LEU A 68 -18.05 -3.67 15.50
CA LEU A 68 -16.86 -2.87 15.19
C LEU A 68 -16.73 -2.62 13.71
N LYS A 69 -16.57 -1.34 13.33
CA LYS A 69 -16.28 -0.89 11.97
C LYS A 69 -15.11 0.05 12.01
N LEU A 70 -14.09 -0.26 11.21
CA LEU A 70 -12.87 0.53 11.11
C LEU A 70 -12.59 0.91 9.66
N PHE A 71 -11.93 2.05 9.50
CA PHE A 71 -11.27 2.50 8.29
C PHE A 71 -9.83 2.93 8.62
N GLU A 72 -9.04 3.33 7.65
CA GLU A 72 -7.58 3.49 7.68
C GLU A 72 -6.82 2.16 7.78
N SER A 73 -6.08 1.83 6.74
CA SER A 73 -5.34 0.56 6.67
C SER A 73 -4.35 0.38 7.83
N GLY A 74 -3.72 1.48 8.29
CA GLY A 74 -2.83 1.44 9.46
C GLY A 74 -3.57 1.15 10.77
N ALA A 75 -4.72 1.78 11.01
CA ALA A 75 -5.54 1.53 12.20
C ALA A 75 -6.09 0.10 12.21
N ILE A 76 -6.49 -0.43 11.04
CA ILE A 76 -6.95 -1.81 10.90
C ILE A 76 -5.81 -2.79 11.20
N VAL A 77 -4.61 -2.57 10.66
CA VAL A 77 -3.43 -3.40 10.93
C VAL A 77 -3.08 -3.37 12.42
N LEU A 78 -3.10 -2.20 13.06
CA LEU A 78 -2.87 -2.08 14.50
C LEU A 78 -3.90 -2.88 15.31
N HIS A 79 -5.19 -2.74 15.00
CA HIS A 79 -6.25 -3.49 15.66
C HIS A 79 -6.07 -5.01 15.54
N ILE A 80 -5.72 -5.50 14.33
CA ILE A 80 -5.45 -6.92 14.08
C ILE A 80 -4.26 -7.39 14.93
N ALA A 81 -3.17 -6.63 14.94
CA ALA A 81 -1.97 -6.95 15.70
C ALA A 81 -2.24 -7.02 17.22
N GLU A 82 -3.00 -6.05 17.75
CA GLU A 82 -3.39 -6.03 19.17
C GLU A 82 -4.29 -7.19 19.55
N ARG A 83 -5.29 -7.46 18.74
CA ARG A 83 -6.29 -8.50 19.01
C ARG A 83 -5.68 -9.91 19.06
N HIS A 84 -4.67 -10.16 18.23
CA HIS A 84 -4.05 -11.49 18.10
C HIS A 84 -2.73 -11.64 18.84
N GLY A 85 -2.18 -10.57 19.46
CA GLY A 85 -0.90 -10.60 20.16
C GLY A 85 0.28 -10.97 19.26
N LYS A 86 0.17 -10.68 17.95
CA LYS A 86 1.20 -10.89 16.94
C LYS A 86 1.46 -9.57 16.20
N LEU A 87 2.59 -9.46 15.50
CA LEU A 87 3.00 -8.24 14.78
C LEU A 87 3.31 -7.04 15.70
N LEU A 88 3.15 -7.18 17.01
CA LEU A 88 3.58 -6.22 18.01
C LEU A 88 4.33 -6.95 19.12
N PRO A 89 5.52 -6.46 19.52
CA PRO A 89 6.25 -7.01 20.66
C PRO A 89 5.43 -6.97 21.95
N ALA A 90 5.70 -7.92 22.85
CA ALA A 90 5.06 -7.95 24.16
C ALA A 90 5.67 -6.90 25.13
N ASP A 91 6.96 -6.56 24.95
CA ASP A 91 7.61 -5.50 25.71
C ASP A 91 6.97 -4.14 25.38
N PRO A 92 6.53 -3.34 26.38
CA PRO A 92 5.84 -2.08 26.13
C PRO A 92 6.68 -1.05 25.35
N ALA A 93 7.99 -0.99 25.58
CA ALA A 93 8.85 -0.04 24.89
C ALA A 93 9.07 -0.47 23.42
N ALA A 94 9.34 -1.74 23.16
CA ALA A 94 9.45 -2.27 21.79
C ALA A 94 8.10 -2.18 21.04
N ARG A 95 6.98 -2.41 21.74
CA ARG A 95 5.63 -2.19 21.18
C ARG A 95 5.42 -0.74 20.77
N ALA A 96 5.81 0.22 21.59
CA ALA A 96 5.69 1.64 21.26
C ALA A 96 6.52 2.00 20.02
N ARG A 97 7.75 1.47 19.89
CA ARG A 97 8.60 1.67 18.71
C ARG A 97 8.03 1.00 17.45
N ALA A 98 7.43 -0.19 17.56
CA ALA A 98 6.75 -0.82 16.42
C ALA A 98 5.59 0.04 15.91
N ILE A 99 4.80 0.66 16.82
CA ILE A 99 3.72 1.60 16.46
C ILE A 99 4.31 2.90 15.88
N GLU A 100 5.41 3.42 16.45
CA GLU A 100 6.13 4.58 15.89
C GLU A 100 6.50 4.33 14.41
N TRP A 101 7.04 3.14 14.09
CA TRP A 101 7.36 2.76 12.71
C TRP A 101 6.14 2.64 11.81
N MET A 102 4.96 2.24 12.32
CA MET A 102 3.72 2.29 11.56
C MET A 102 3.37 3.71 11.13
N PHE A 103 3.47 4.68 12.05
CA PHE A 103 3.23 6.09 11.75
C PHE A 103 4.31 6.67 10.84
N ALA A 104 5.58 6.34 11.04
CA ALA A 104 6.67 6.78 10.18
C ALA A 104 6.47 6.30 8.74
N ALA A 105 6.06 5.05 8.55
CA ALA A 105 5.75 4.51 7.22
C ALA A 105 4.67 5.34 6.51
N LEU A 106 3.55 5.62 7.18
CA LEU A 106 2.37 6.24 6.57
C LEU A 106 2.47 7.77 6.47
N ASN A 107 3.09 8.43 7.46
CA ASN A 107 3.08 9.89 7.55
C ASN A 107 4.39 10.54 7.09
N THR A 108 5.50 9.79 7.08
CA THR A 108 6.82 10.33 6.75
C THR A 108 7.34 9.81 5.40
N VAL A 109 7.27 8.49 5.19
CA VAL A 109 7.82 7.85 3.99
C VAL A 109 6.80 7.77 2.85
N GLU A 110 5.54 7.41 3.12
CA GLU A 110 4.51 7.28 2.07
C GLU A 110 4.20 8.59 1.32
N PRO A 111 4.10 9.78 1.95
CA PRO A 111 3.65 10.98 1.25
C PRO A 111 4.50 11.37 0.03
N PRO A 112 5.83 11.49 0.09
CA PRO A 112 6.63 11.81 -1.09
C PRO A 112 6.59 10.71 -2.15
N ILE A 113 6.48 9.43 -1.76
CA ILE A 113 6.34 8.29 -2.69
C ILE A 113 4.98 8.36 -3.40
N SER A 114 3.91 8.67 -2.66
CA SER A 114 2.56 8.86 -3.24
C SER A 114 2.52 10.08 -4.17
N ASP A 115 3.18 11.18 -3.82
CA ASP A 115 3.32 12.35 -4.67
C ASP A 115 3.99 12.01 -6.00
N HIS A 116 5.02 11.16 -5.99
CA HIS A 116 5.67 10.67 -7.20
C HIS A 116 4.73 9.84 -8.06
N ALA A 117 4.02 8.88 -7.44
CA ALA A 117 3.05 8.05 -8.15
C ALA A 117 1.90 8.88 -8.76
N ILE A 118 1.40 9.89 -8.03
CA ILE A 118 0.39 10.81 -8.54
C ILE A 118 0.93 11.57 -9.75
N ALA A 119 2.11 12.15 -9.65
CA ALA A 119 2.71 12.93 -10.72
C ALA A 119 3.00 12.09 -11.98
N THR A 120 3.44 10.85 -11.82
CA THR A 120 3.86 9.99 -12.93
C THR A 120 2.74 9.16 -13.54
N LEU A 121 1.69 8.81 -12.79
CA LEU A 121 0.60 7.94 -13.25
C LEU A 121 -0.71 8.70 -13.47
N PHE A 122 -1.14 9.54 -12.53
CA PHE A 122 -2.46 10.15 -12.58
C PHE A 122 -2.46 11.57 -13.17
N GLU A 123 -1.34 12.28 -13.06
CA GLU A 123 -1.17 13.65 -13.52
C GLU A 123 -0.09 13.77 -14.61
N ALA A 124 0.33 12.66 -15.23
CA ALA A 124 1.41 12.64 -16.22
C ALA A 124 1.18 13.58 -17.42
N ASP A 125 -0.10 13.81 -17.80
CA ASP A 125 -0.56 14.72 -18.84
C ASP A 125 -0.62 16.19 -18.42
N LYS A 126 -0.45 16.51 -17.15
CA LYS A 126 -0.59 17.87 -16.62
C LYS A 126 0.70 18.70 -16.79
N PRO A 127 0.59 19.99 -17.11
CA PRO A 127 1.78 20.84 -17.34
C PRO A 127 2.67 21.00 -16.10
N TRP A 128 2.12 20.83 -14.92
CA TRP A 128 2.86 20.91 -13.64
C TRP A 128 3.53 19.60 -13.23
N SER A 129 3.22 18.47 -13.87
CA SER A 129 3.76 17.15 -13.49
C SER A 129 5.28 17.12 -13.61
N LYS A 130 5.79 17.25 -14.81
CA LYS A 130 7.24 17.17 -15.08
C LYS A 130 8.08 18.18 -14.29
N PRO A 131 7.69 19.47 -14.17
CA PRO A 131 8.47 20.45 -13.39
C PRO A 131 8.56 20.12 -11.89
N ARG A 132 7.58 19.41 -11.31
CA ARG A 132 7.61 19.08 -9.86
C ARG A 132 8.44 17.84 -9.54
N LEU A 133 8.67 16.94 -10.51
CA LEU A 133 9.34 15.65 -10.27
C LEU A 133 10.73 15.76 -9.61
N PRO A 134 11.63 16.70 -9.98
CA PRO A 134 12.91 16.85 -9.29
C PRO A 134 12.78 17.10 -7.79
N ALA A 135 11.86 17.98 -7.38
CA ALA A 135 11.64 18.27 -5.97
C ALA A 135 10.98 17.11 -5.22
N VAL A 136 10.07 16.37 -5.88
CA VAL A 136 9.47 15.16 -5.32
C VAL A 136 10.52 14.08 -5.15
N ARG A 137 11.38 13.88 -6.16
CA ARG A 137 12.47 12.91 -6.12
C ARG A 137 13.46 13.22 -5.00
N ALA A 138 13.87 14.47 -4.82
CA ALA A 138 14.77 14.87 -3.75
C ALA A 138 14.21 14.52 -2.36
N ARG A 139 12.89 14.72 -2.13
CA ARG A 139 12.24 14.32 -0.87
C ARG A 139 12.20 12.81 -0.66
N ILE A 140 12.02 12.03 -1.75
CA ILE A 140 12.09 10.57 -1.67
C ILE A 140 13.51 10.16 -1.27
N ASP A 141 14.54 10.68 -1.97
CA ASP A 141 15.93 10.34 -1.70
C ASP A 141 16.34 10.71 -0.28
N GLU A 142 15.87 11.85 0.27
CA GLU A 142 16.07 12.23 1.66
C GLU A 142 15.48 11.17 2.62
N ARG A 143 14.21 10.79 2.45
CA ARG A 143 13.55 9.82 3.35
C ARG A 143 14.12 8.41 3.21
N LEU A 144 14.45 7.99 2.00
CA LEU A 144 15.04 6.66 1.78
C LEU A 144 16.49 6.59 2.30
N GLY A 145 17.26 7.67 2.17
CA GLY A 145 18.61 7.76 2.76
C GLY A 145 18.56 7.61 4.29
N GLU A 146 17.70 8.39 4.97
CA GLU A 146 17.50 8.30 6.42
C GLU A 146 17.02 6.90 6.85
N LEU A 147 16.10 6.31 6.11
CA LEU A 147 15.59 4.95 6.39
C LEU A 147 16.68 3.90 6.16
N SER A 148 17.48 4.04 5.11
CA SER A 148 18.60 3.18 4.78
C SER A 148 19.67 3.21 5.89
N ASP A 149 20.04 4.39 6.34
CA ASP A 149 21.00 4.59 7.44
C ASP A 149 20.47 3.98 8.74
N ARG A 150 19.18 4.17 9.04
CA ARG A 150 18.54 3.61 10.23
C ARG A 150 18.44 2.08 10.19
N LEU A 151 18.12 1.49 9.04
CA LEU A 151 18.06 0.04 8.88
C LEU A 151 19.47 -0.58 8.97
N GLY A 152 20.46 0.04 8.32
CA GLY A 152 21.82 -0.47 8.28
C GLY A 152 21.86 -1.91 7.75
N GLU A 153 22.49 -2.80 8.54
CA GLU A 153 22.58 -4.24 8.28
C GLU A 153 21.48 -5.07 8.99
N SER A 154 20.56 -4.41 9.68
CA SER A 154 19.51 -5.10 10.43
C SER A 154 18.51 -5.79 9.50
N GLU A 155 17.95 -6.90 9.94
CA GLU A 155 16.90 -7.59 9.20
C GLU A 155 15.58 -6.80 9.20
N TRP A 156 15.22 -6.20 10.34
CA TRP A 156 13.98 -5.47 10.58
C TRP A 156 14.27 -4.15 11.31
N LEU A 157 13.30 -3.23 11.27
CA LEU A 157 13.47 -1.86 11.79
C LEU A 157 13.72 -1.79 13.30
N ASP A 158 13.20 -2.76 14.07
CA ASP A 158 13.35 -2.81 15.54
C ASP A 158 13.48 -4.25 16.06
N GLY A 159 14.39 -5.03 15.48
CA GLY A 159 14.73 -6.38 15.92
C GLY A 159 13.92 -7.48 15.25
N GLU A 160 12.64 -7.66 15.58
CA GLU A 160 11.75 -8.66 15.00
C GLU A 160 10.75 -8.03 14.02
N PHE A 161 10.27 -8.85 13.05
CA PHE A 161 9.24 -8.41 12.12
C PHE A 161 7.97 -7.96 12.84
N SER A 162 7.54 -6.75 12.57
CA SER A 162 6.41 -6.10 13.24
C SER A 162 5.40 -5.49 12.24
N ALA A 163 4.31 -4.95 12.76
CA ALA A 163 3.36 -4.14 11.99
C ALA A 163 4.01 -2.89 11.37
N GLY A 164 5.08 -2.37 11.99
CA GLY A 164 5.89 -1.29 11.43
C GLY A 164 6.58 -1.72 10.14
N ASP A 165 7.21 -2.89 10.13
CA ASP A 165 7.86 -3.45 8.93
C ASP A 165 6.83 -3.78 7.84
N LEU A 166 5.70 -4.37 8.21
CA LEU A 166 4.62 -4.67 7.28
C LEU A 166 4.17 -3.42 6.51
N LEU A 167 3.91 -2.32 7.22
CA LEU A 167 3.48 -1.09 6.59
C LEU A 167 4.61 -0.41 5.81
N MET A 168 5.84 -0.38 6.34
CA MET A 168 6.99 0.20 5.66
C MET A 168 7.28 -0.52 4.34
N ILE A 169 7.29 -1.85 4.34
CA ILE A 169 7.49 -2.65 3.13
C ILE A 169 6.36 -2.39 2.12
N ALA A 170 5.10 -2.35 2.58
CA ALA A 170 3.98 -2.04 1.72
C ALA A 170 4.07 -0.64 1.09
N VAL A 171 4.65 0.34 1.79
CA VAL A 171 4.91 1.69 1.27
C VAL A 171 6.05 1.68 0.26
N LEU A 172 7.18 1.05 0.58
CA LEU A 172 8.34 0.98 -0.32
C LEU A 172 8.00 0.26 -1.64
N ARG A 173 7.11 -0.72 -1.62
CA ARG A 173 6.62 -1.43 -2.81
C ARG A 173 5.90 -0.54 -3.82
N ILE A 174 5.42 0.64 -3.43
CA ILE A 174 4.87 1.62 -4.40
C ILE A 174 5.94 2.01 -5.44
N LEU A 175 7.22 1.87 -5.08
CA LEU A 175 8.36 2.13 -5.96
C LEU A 175 8.75 0.94 -6.87
N ASP A 176 8.10 -0.23 -6.78
CA ASP A 176 8.45 -1.45 -7.53
C ASP A 176 8.54 -1.26 -9.06
N ARG A 177 7.85 -0.25 -9.59
CA ARG A 177 7.86 0.08 -11.04
C ARG A 177 8.85 1.20 -11.39
N THR A 178 9.73 1.51 -10.47
CA THR A 178 10.80 2.50 -10.63
C THR A 178 12.13 1.85 -10.30
N ASN A 179 13.22 2.46 -10.70
CA ASN A 179 14.56 2.04 -10.29
C ASN A 179 15.06 2.80 -9.03
N ILE A 180 14.16 3.52 -8.35
CA ILE A 180 14.53 4.36 -7.19
C ILE A 180 15.10 3.51 -6.05
N LEU A 181 14.45 2.39 -5.74
CA LEU A 181 14.84 1.53 -4.63
C LEU A 181 16.18 0.81 -4.90
N GLU A 182 16.57 0.64 -6.16
CA GLU A 182 17.84 0.01 -6.56
C GLU A 182 19.07 0.78 -6.03
N THR A 183 18.93 2.11 -5.80
CA THR A 183 19.99 2.94 -5.22
C THR A 183 20.21 2.70 -3.72
N TYR A 184 19.34 1.91 -3.07
CA TYR A 184 19.38 1.57 -1.66
C TYR A 184 19.36 0.03 -1.49
N PRO A 185 20.49 -0.68 -1.69
CA PRO A 185 20.52 -2.14 -1.73
C PRO A 185 19.99 -2.82 -0.46
N ASN A 186 20.23 -2.22 0.71
CA ASN A 186 19.71 -2.74 1.97
C ASN A 186 18.18 -2.61 2.08
N LEU A 187 17.57 -1.52 1.58
CA LEU A 187 16.13 -1.36 1.50
C LEU A 187 15.51 -2.32 0.47
N ALA A 188 16.17 -2.51 -0.67
CA ALA A 188 15.75 -3.50 -1.67
C ALA A 188 15.74 -4.92 -1.07
N ALA A 189 16.80 -5.30 -0.34
CA ALA A 189 16.91 -6.57 0.36
C ALA A 189 15.84 -6.72 1.47
N TYR A 190 15.58 -5.64 2.20
CA TYR A 190 14.52 -5.58 3.23
C TYR A 190 13.13 -5.82 2.63
N VAL A 191 12.79 -5.16 1.52
CA VAL A 191 11.52 -5.38 0.80
C VAL A 191 11.45 -6.82 0.28
N ALA A 192 12.50 -7.34 -0.34
CA ALA A 192 12.56 -8.71 -0.84
C ALA A 192 12.34 -9.74 0.29
N ARG A 193 12.96 -9.53 1.46
CA ARG A 193 12.78 -10.39 2.64
C ARG A 193 11.33 -10.38 3.13
N GLY A 194 10.69 -9.21 3.24
CA GLY A 194 9.31 -9.11 3.68
C GLY A 194 8.32 -9.70 2.69
N THR A 195 8.54 -9.49 1.38
CA THR A 195 7.67 -10.04 0.34
C THR A 195 7.86 -11.54 0.10
N ALA A 196 8.96 -12.13 0.56
CA ALA A 196 9.17 -13.57 0.57
C ALA A 196 8.39 -14.30 1.68
N ARG A 197 7.80 -13.58 2.64
CA ARG A 197 7.01 -14.19 3.72
C ARG A 197 5.78 -14.91 3.14
N PRO A 198 5.48 -16.15 3.60
CA PRO A 198 4.32 -16.91 3.10
C PRO A 198 2.99 -16.16 3.22
N ALA A 199 2.80 -15.40 4.31
CA ALA A 199 1.62 -14.58 4.53
C ALA A 199 1.46 -13.47 3.48
N PHE A 200 2.56 -12.80 3.10
CA PHE A 200 2.53 -11.81 2.03
C PHE A 200 2.20 -12.44 0.68
N THR A 201 2.87 -13.54 0.33
CA THR A 201 2.66 -14.24 -0.95
C THR A 201 1.21 -14.66 -1.10
N LYS A 202 0.62 -15.21 -0.02
CA LYS A 202 -0.79 -15.60 -0.01
C LYS A 202 -1.71 -14.38 -0.13
N ALA A 203 -1.49 -13.32 0.65
CA ALA A 203 -2.29 -12.10 0.62
C ALA A 203 -2.29 -11.45 -0.77
N LEU A 204 -1.12 -11.41 -1.43
CA LEU A 204 -0.98 -10.89 -2.79
C LEU A 204 -1.73 -11.76 -3.81
N ALA A 205 -1.57 -13.08 -3.74
CA ALA A 205 -2.27 -14.00 -4.63
C ALA A 205 -3.80 -13.86 -4.49
N ASP A 206 -4.32 -13.79 -3.26
CA ASP A 206 -5.74 -13.61 -2.98
C ASP A 206 -6.26 -12.24 -3.45
N GLN A 207 -5.43 -11.18 -3.36
CA GLN A 207 -5.82 -9.88 -3.91
C GLN A 207 -5.90 -9.92 -5.43
N LEU A 208 -4.89 -10.48 -6.10
CA LEU A 208 -4.84 -10.58 -7.56
C LEU A 208 -5.99 -11.43 -8.12
N ALA A 209 -6.31 -12.54 -7.47
CA ALA A 209 -7.44 -13.40 -7.83
C ALA A 209 -8.80 -12.71 -7.66
N GLY A 210 -8.88 -11.69 -6.81
CA GLY A 210 -10.10 -10.92 -6.57
C GLY A 210 -10.45 -9.90 -7.65
N PHE A 211 -9.54 -9.58 -8.56
CA PHE A 211 -9.81 -8.64 -9.67
C PHE A 211 -10.51 -9.35 -10.83
N THR A 212 -11.80 -9.64 -10.66
CA THR A 212 -12.64 -10.32 -11.65
C THR A 212 -13.64 -9.39 -12.34
N GLY A 213 -13.70 -8.13 -11.93
CA GLY A 213 -14.58 -7.11 -12.52
C GLY A 213 -14.05 -6.54 -13.83
N SER A 214 -14.79 -5.57 -14.36
CA SER A 214 -14.47 -4.88 -15.62
C SER A 214 -14.22 -3.40 -15.39
N PRO A 215 -13.38 -2.75 -16.23
CA PRO A 215 -13.14 -1.32 -16.12
C PRO A 215 -14.43 -0.53 -16.38
N PRO A 216 -14.75 0.49 -15.56
CA PRO A 216 -15.83 1.40 -15.84
C PRO A 216 -15.59 2.17 -17.16
N PRO A 217 -16.64 2.51 -17.95
CA PRO A 217 -16.48 3.16 -19.24
C PRO A 217 -15.64 4.45 -19.22
N GLN A 218 -15.77 5.26 -18.14
CA GLN A 218 -15.00 6.47 -18.00
C GLN A 218 -13.51 6.23 -17.76
N ILE A 219 -13.16 5.09 -17.16
CA ILE A 219 -11.75 4.71 -16.95
C ILE A 219 -11.17 4.10 -18.22
N VAL A 220 -11.95 3.39 -19.02
CA VAL A 220 -11.53 2.90 -20.34
C VAL A 220 -11.04 4.07 -21.19
N ALA A 221 -11.85 5.13 -21.33
CA ALA A 221 -11.49 6.33 -22.08
C ALA A 221 -10.23 7.05 -21.55
N TRP A 222 -9.99 7.01 -20.24
CA TRP A 222 -8.79 7.56 -19.63
C TRP A 222 -7.55 6.70 -19.90
N LEU A 223 -7.67 5.36 -19.81
CA LEU A 223 -6.59 4.43 -20.13
C LEU A 223 -6.16 4.52 -21.60
N GLU A 224 -7.11 4.63 -22.52
CA GLU A 224 -6.83 4.81 -23.95
C GLU A 224 -6.01 6.09 -24.22
N LYS A 225 -6.36 7.19 -23.52
CA LYS A 225 -5.58 8.44 -23.62
C LYS A 225 -4.17 8.31 -23.08
N MET A 226 -3.96 7.60 -21.98
CA MET A 226 -2.63 7.35 -21.42
C MET A 226 -1.77 6.54 -22.38
N THR A 227 -2.31 5.48 -22.97
CA THR A 227 -1.59 4.61 -23.91
C THR A 227 -1.22 5.37 -25.18
N THR A 228 -2.13 6.20 -25.70
CA THR A 228 -1.87 7.02 -26.90
C THR A 228 -0.83 8.12 -26.62
N GLY A 229 -0.86 8.72 -25.44
CA GLY A 229 0.13 9.72 -25.01
C GLY A 229 1.53 9.14 -24.81
N GLN A 230 1.65 7.92 -24.29
CA GLN A 230 2.93 7.21 -24.18
C GLN A 230 3.50 6.85 -25.55
N ALA A 231 2.67 6.33 -26.46
CA ALA A 231 3.09 6.01 -27.83
C ALA A 231 3.59 7.25 -28.62
N GLN A 232 2.99 8.42 -28.39
CA GLN A 232 3.45 9.68 -28.99
C GLN A 232 4.78 10.17 -28.41
N MET A 233 5.08 9.87 -27.13
CA MET A 233 6.36 10.23 -26.51
C MET A 233 7.50 9.31 -26.98
N GLU A 234 7.25 8.02 -27.16
CA GLU A 234 8.23 7.08 -27.70
C GLU A 234 8.55 7.34 -29.18
N GLY A 235 7.56 7.76 -29.97
CA GLY A 235 7.75 8.15 -31.38
C GLY A 235 8.45 9.49 -31.61
N ALA A 236 8.54 10.36 -30.59
CA ALA A 236 9.21 11.66 -30.67
C ALA A 236 10.70 11.61 -30.28
N ILE A 237 11.21 10.44 -29.87
CA ILE A 237 12.62 10.20 -29.46
C ILE A 237 13.40 9.44 -30.57
N GLN A 238 12.72 9.07 -31.68
CA GLN A 238 13.36 8.57 -32.92
C GLN A 238 13.53 9.71 -33.92
#